data_c9be727b0431b8967dbd76f0281e6224
#
_entry.id   c9be727b0431b8967dbd76f0281e6224
#
_cell.length_a   1.000
_cell.length_b   1.000
_cell.length_c   1.000
_cell.angle_alpha   90.00
_cell.angle_beta   90.00
_cell.angle_gamma   90.00
#
_symmetry.space_group_name_H-M   'P 1'
#
loop_
_entity.id
_entity.type
_entity.pdbx_description
1 polymer ?
#
loop_
_entity_poly.entity_id
_entity_poly.type
_entity_poly.pdbx_seq_one_letter_code
_entity_poly.pdbx_strand_id
1 'polypeptide(L)'
;EIFCRALMIAFICDQTTLGLHAANQAMGKIKVYTIATTLPKIMLIPIMWGVLKLGGSVEVAMACYIVIELLVAIFRLPYMHYSAKLNVGNYISRVIMPLVPLCVIECIVCHLMTSILQIPFRFLLTGLVSLMASCVAIWFFTFTKSERNYFVKLIKRK
;
A
#
# COMPACT_ATOMS: atom_id res chain seq x y z
N GLU A 1 -11.66 -10.09 13.23
CA GLU A 1 -10.85 -10.64 12.13
C GLU A 1 -11.16 -9.94 10.81
N ILE A 2 -12.43 -9.86 10.39
CA ILE A 2 -12.86 -9.17 9.15
C ILE A 2 -12.44 -7.70 9.13
N PHE A 3 -12.58 -7.00 10.25
CA PHE A 3 -12.16 -5.60 10.38
C PHE A 3 -10.66 -5.39 10.11
N CYS A 4 -9.79 -6.23 10.69
CA CYS A 4 -8.34 -6.13 10.45
C CYS A 4 -7.98 -6.42 8.98
N ARG A 5 -8.63 -7.40 8.36
CA ARG A 5 -8.41 -7.72 6.94
C ARG A 5 -8.83 -6.56 6.04
N ALA A 6 -9.98 -5.95 6.32
CA ALA A 6 -10.47 -4.79 5.58
C ALA A 6 -9.51 -3.59 5.67
N LEU A 7 -9.03 -3.29 6.88
CA LEU A 7 -8.03 -2.24 7.09
C LEU A 7 -6.71 -2.52 6.35
N MET A 8 -6.23 -3.76 6.38
CA MET A 8 -4.99 -4.14 5.65
C MET A 8 -5.14 -3.93 4.15
N ILE A 9 -6.27 -4.34 3.56
CA ILE A 9 -6.53 -4.13 2.12
C ILE A 9 -6.55 -2.64 1.78
N ALA A 10 -7.28 -1.84 2.55
CA ALA A 10 -7.34 -0.39 2.35
C ALA A 10 -5.95 0.26 2.49
N PHE A 11 -5.16 -0.16 3.48
CA PHE A 11 -3.82 0.32 3.70
C PHE A 11 -2.87 -0.02 2.54
N ILE A 12 -2.94 -1.23 2.00
CA ILE A 12 -2.16 -1.62 0.81
C ILE A 12 -2.51 -0.72 -0.37
N CYS A 13 -3.79 -0.44 -0.62
CA CYS A 13 -4.22 0.45 -1.69
C CYS A 13 -3.68 1.88 -1.52
N ASP A 14 -3.68 2.43 -0.31
CA ASP A 14 -3.15 3.76 -0.03
C ASP A 14 -1.62 3.81 -0.17
N GLN A 15 -0.90 2.83 0.38
CA GLN A 15 0.57 2.77 0.37
C GLN A 15 1.15 2.62 -1.04
N THR A 16 0.51 1.87 -1.94
CA THR A 16 0.98 1.72 -3.33
C THR A 16 1.03 3.05 -4.09
N THR A 17 0.26 4.05 -3.67
CA THR A 17 0.20 5.38 -4.29
C THR A 17 0.77 6.51 -3.43
N LEU A 18 1.32 6.19 -2.26
CA LEU A 18 1.90 7.19 -1.34
C LEU A 18 3.07 7.96 -1.97
N GLY A 19 3.89 7.29 -2.77
CA GLY A 19 4.99 7.93 -3.51
C GLY A 19 4.53 9.04 -4.45
N LEU A 20 3.34 8.91 -5.04
CA LEU A 20 2.74 9.95 -5.88
C LEU A 20 2.33 11.19 -5.06
N HIS A 21 1.90 10.98 -3.82
CA HIS A 21 1.60 12.08 -2.90
C HIS A 21 2.85 12.90 -2.60
N ALA A 22 3.95 12.25 -2.25
CA ALA A 22 5.24 12.91 -1.98
C ALA A 22 5.76 13.66 -3.21
N ALA A 23 5.67 13.05 -4.40
CA ALA A 23 6.06 13.70 -5.65
C ALA A 23 5.23 14.95 -5.96
N ASN A 24 3.92 14.91 -5.70
CA ASN A 24 3.03 16.07 -5.89
C ASN A 24 3.33 17.21 -4.91
N GLN A 25 3.69 16.88 -3.67
CA GLN A 25 4.14 17.86 -2.68
C GLN A 25 5.44 18.56 -3.15
N ALA A 26 6.40 17.80 -3.67
CA ALA A 26 7.65 18.36 -4.19
C ALA A 26 7.44 19.32 -5.37
N MET A 27 6.38 19.14 -6.17
CA MET A 27 6.03 20.03 -7.29
C MET A 27 5.26 21.28 -6.87
N GLY A 28 4.89 21.45 -5.60
CA GLY A 28 4.17 22.60 -5.08
C GLY A 28 2.69 22.68 -5.45
N LYS A 29 2.13 21.71 -6.17
CA LYS A 29 0.72 21.68 -6.59
C LYS A 29 -0.19 20.99 -5.56
N ILE A 30 -0.04 21.39 -4.29
CA ILE A 30 -0.60 20.69 -3.14
C ILE A 30 -2.12 20.91 -3.01
N LYS A 31 -2.60 22.14 -3.24
CA LYS A 31 -3.99 22.54 -2.93
C LYS A 31 -5.06 21.64 -3.53
N VAL A 32 -5.09 21.54 -4.86
CA VAL A 32 -6.14 20.79 -5.58
C VAL A 32 -6.05 19.31 -5.28
N TYR A 33 -4.83 18.78 -5.23
CA TYR A 33 -4.58 17.38 -4.93
C TYR A 33 -5.06 16.99 -3.52
N THR A 34 -4.71 17.80 -2.51
CA THR A 34 -5.11 17.53 -1.12
C THR A 34 -6.63 17.59 -0.97
N ILE A 35 -7.29 18.59 -1.55
CA ILE A 35 -8.76 18.67 -1.52
C ILE A 35 -9.38 17.44 -2.17
N ALA A 36 -8.92 17.06 -3.36
CA ALA A 36 -9.47 15.94 -4.12
C ALA A 36 -9.25 14.57 -3.43
N THR A 37 -8.18 14.42 -2.68
CA THR A 37 -7.90 13.15 -1.95
C THR A 37 -8.49 13.13 -0.54
N THR A 38 -8.63 14.29 0.11
CA THR A 38 -9.13 14.38 1.48
C THR A 38 -10.65 14.45 1.54
N LEU A 39 -11.29 15.13 0.58
CA LEU A 39 -12.74 15.29 0.57
C LEU A 39 -13.51 13.95 0.56
N PRO A 40 -13.16 12.94 -0.26
CA PRO A 40 -13.80 11.64 -0.20
C PRO A 40 -13.60 10.94 1.16
N LYS A 41 -12.45 11.12 1.79
CA LYS A 41 -12.16 10.55 3.12
C LYS A 41 -13.01 11.20 4.23
N ILE A 42 -13.27 12.50 4.14
CA ILE A 42 -14.19 13.20 5.06
C ILE A 42 -15.63 12.73 4.83
N MET A 43 -16.04 12.56 3.56
CA MET A 43 -17.38 12.06 3.23
C MET A 43 -17.62 10.61 3.70
N LEU A 44 -16.56 9.85 3.98
CA LEU A 44 -16.67 8.51 4.52
C LEU A 44 -17.42 8.49 5.87
N ILE A 45 -17.20 9.49 6.74
CA ILE A 45 -17.82 9.56 8.07
C ILE A 45 -19.35 9.58 7.99
N PRO A 46 -19.99 10.53 7.26
CA PRO A 46 -21.44 10.53 7.13
C PRO A 46 -21.99 9.33 6.36
N ILE A 47 -21.24 8.79 5.38
CA ILE A 47 -21.63 7.56 4.66
C ILE A 47 -21.70 6.38 5.60
N MET A 48 -20.63 6.12 6.39
CA MET A 48 -20.60 5.03 7.38
C MET A 48 -21.71 5.19 8.43
N TRP A 49 -21.91 6.42 8.92
CA TRP A 49 -22.98 6.69 9.87
C TRP A 49 -24.36 6.41 9.27
N GLY A 50 -24.60 6.84 8.02
CA GLY A 50 -25.85 6.57 7.29
C GLY A 50 -26.10 5.06 7.10
N VAL A 51 -25.09 4.31 6.68
CA VAL A 51 -25.16 2.84 6.52
C VAL A 51 -25.55 2.18 7.83
N LEU A 52 -24.90 2.54 8.94
CA LEU A 52 -25.18 1.95 10.26
C LEU A 52 -26.56 2.35 10.77
N LYS A 53 -26.99 3.60 10.56
CA LYS A 53 -28.33 4.07 10.96
C LYS A 53 -29.48 3.38 10.20
N LEU A 54 -29.24 3.00 8.94
CA LEU A 54 -30.19 2.24 8.12
C LEU A 54 -30.21 0.74 8.45
N GLY A 55 -29.50 0.30 9.49
CA GLY A 55 -29.43 -1.10 9.92
C GLY A 55 -28.43 -1.93 9.11
N GLY A 56 -27.54 -1.30 8.34
CA GLY A 56 -26.46 -1.99 7.64
C GLY A 56 -25.47 -2.62 8.62
N SER A 57 -24.90 -3.76 8.25
CA SER A 57 -23.87 -4.43 9.05
C SER A 57 -22.56 -3.65 9.07
N VAL A 58 -21.73 -3.88 10.09
CA VAL A 58 -20.38 -3.32 10.18
C VAL A 58 -19.52 -3.73 8.97
N GLU A 59 -19.77 -4.89 8.39
CA GLU A 59 -19.09 -5.38 7.20
C GLU A 59 -19.37 -4.50 5.98
N VAL A 60 -20.61 -4.04 5.80
CA VAL A 60 -20.99 -3.12 4.72
C VAL A 60 -20.30 -1.76 4.91
N ALA A 61 -20.23 -1.27 6.14
CA ALA A 61 -19.51 -0.03 6.45
C ALA A 61 -18.01 -0.16 6.13
N MET A 62 -17.38 -1.29 6.44
CA MET A 62 -15.99 -1.58 6.07
C MET A 62 -15.79 -1.70 4.56
N ALA A 63 -16.73 -2.31 3.86
CA ALA A 63 -16.68 -2.37 2.40
C ALA A 63 -16.73 -0.97 1.77
N CYS A 64 -17.55 -0.06 2.28
CA CYS A 64 -17.57 1.35 1.85
C CYS A 64 -16.21 2.03 2.08
N TYR A 65 -15.54 1.75 3.20
CA TYR A 65 -14.20 2.27 3.47
C TYR A 65 -13.19 1.81 2.42
N ILE A 66 -13.14 0.48 2.13
CA ILE A 66 -12.24 -0.07 1.12
C ILE A 66 -12.50 0.55 -0.26
N VAL A 67 -13.77 0.67 -0.65
CA VAL A 67 -14.16 1.25 -1.95
C VAL A 67 -13.68 2.70 -2.07
N ILE A 68 -13.85 3.50 -1.03
CA ILE A 68 -13.40 4.90 -1.06
C ILE A 68 -11.88 5.01 -1.13
N GLU A 69 -11.13 4.21 -0.36
CA GLU A 69 -9.66 4.19 -0.44
C GLU A 69 -9.17 3.75 -1.83
N LEU A 70 -9.82 2.76 -2.42
CA LEU A 70 -9.51 2.29 -3.77
C LEU A 70 -9.80 3.36 -4.82
N LEU A 71 -10.94 4.06 -4.72
CA LEU A 71 -11.27 5.18 -5.61
C LEU A 71 -10.25 6.32 -5.50
N VAL A 72 -9.82 6.67 -4.29
CA VAL A 72 -8.78 7.68 -4.07
C VAL A 72 -7.45 7.23 -4.67
N ALA A 73 -7.06 5.97 -4.49
CA ALA A 73 -5.83 5.42 -5.07
C ALA A 73 -5.87 5.44 -6.61
N ILE A 74 -7.00 5.05 -7.21
CA ILE A 74 -7.20 5.11 -8.67
C ILE A 74 -7.15 6.55 -9.17
N PHE A 75 -7.79 7.50 -8.46
CA PHE A 75 -7.82 8.90 -8.85
C PHE A 75 -6.43 9.55 -8.85
N ARG A 76 -5.53 9.12 -7.97
CA ARG A 76 -4.15 9.64 -7.90
C ARG A 76 -3.38 9.45 -9.21
N LEU A 77 -3.61 8.36 -9.94
CA LEU A 77 -2.88 8.04 -11.17
C LEU A 77 -3.19 9.02 -12.32
N PRO A 78 -4.46 9.26 -12.74
CA PRO A 78 -4.76 10.23 -13.79
C PRO A 78 -4.45 11.67 -13.37
N TYR A 79 -4.61 12.00 -12.10
CA TYR A 79 -4.24 13.32 -11.61
C TYR A 79 -2.75 13.59 -11.81
N MET A 80 -1.89 12.64 -11.49
CA MET A 80 -0.45 12.77 -11.67
C MET A 80 -0.04 12.74 -13.15
N HIS A 81 -0.78 12.02 -13.99
CA HIS A 81 -0.59 12.10 -15.44
C HIS A 81 -0.81 13.52 -15.95
N TYR A 82 -1.91 14.16 -15.52
CA TYR A 82 -2.25 15.53 -15.94
C TYR A 82 -1.32 16.58 -15.32
N SER A 83 -1.02 16.47 -14.02
CA SER A 83 -0.25 17.46 -13.26
C SER A 83 1.26 17.41 -13.52
N ALA A 84 1.83 16.22 -13.62
CA ALA A 84 3.28 15.97 -13.71
C ALA A 84 3.70 15.36 -15.04
N LYS A 85 2.77 15.14 -15.99
CA LYS A 85 3.02 14.37 -17.24
C LYS A 85 3.60 12.98 -16.96
N LEU A 86 3.22 12.38 -15.82
CA LEU A 86 3.68 11.06 -15.44
C LEU A 86 3.20 10.03 -16.47
N ASN A 87 4.11 9.19 -16.95
CA ASN A 87 3.74 8.05 -17.77
C ASN A 87 3.19 6.93 -16.86
N VAL A 88 1.86 6.81 -16.80
CA VAL A 88 1.15 5.86 -15.94
C VAL A 88 1.56 4.41 -16.26
N GLY A 89 1.78 4.08 -17.54
CA GLY A 89 2.24 2.75 -17.94
C GLY A 89 3.60 2.40 -17.35
N ASN A 90 4.55 3.33 -17.39
CA ASN A 90 5.87 3.15 -16.78
C ASN A 90 5.78 3.04 -15.23
N TYR A 91 4.87 3.78 -14.61
CA TYR A 91 4.65 3.69 -13.17
C TYR A 91 4.10 2.31 -12.77
N ILE A 92 3.09 1.83 -13.47
CA ILE A 92 2.52 0.49 -13.23
C ILE A 92 3.60 -0.58 -13.42
N SER A 93 4.34 -0.53 -14.52
CA SER A 93 5.36 -1.54 -14.83
C SER A 93 6.56 -1.51 -13.88
N ARG A 94 6.99 -0.33 -13.44
CA ARG A 94 8.21 -0.21 -12.62
C ARG A 94 7.97 -0.18 -11.12
N VAL A 95 6.75 0.16 -10.68
CA VAL A 95 6.42 0.27 -9.25
C VAL A 95 5.42 -0.80 -8.84
N ILE A 96 4.29 -0.92 -9.54
CA ILE A 96 3.23 -1.86 -9.13
C ILE A 96 3.60 -3.31 -9.48
N MET A 97 4.13 -3.56 -10.67
CA MET A 97 4.50 -4.92 -11.09
C MET A 97 5.50 -5.62 -10.15
N PRO A 98 6.57 -4.96 -9.67
CA PRO A 98 7.48 -5.60 -8.71
C PRO A 98 6.89 -5.84 -7.32
N LEU A 99 5.80 -5.14 -6.96
CA LEU A 99 5.10 -5.35 -5.68
C LEU A 99 4.27 -6.64 -5.68
N VAL A 100 3.75 -7.07 -6.83
CA VAL A 100 2.92 -8.28 -6.93
C VAL A 100 3.66 -9.53 -6.45
N PRO A 101 4.86 -9.88 -6.97
CA PRO A 101 5.60 -11.05 -6.48
C PRO A 101 5.98 -10.92 -5.01
N LEU A 102 6.25 -9.71 -4.52
CA LEU A 102 6.53 -9.46 -3.11
C LEU A 102 5.33 -9.81 -2.23
N CYS A 103 4.13 -9.36 -2.59
CA CYS A 103 2.90 -9.70 -1.89
C CYS A 103 2.64 -11.22 -1.90
N VAL A 104 2.89 -11.89 -3.02
CA VAL A 104 2.72 -13.35 -3.13
C VAL A 104 3.69 -14.08 -2.20
N ILE A 105 4.96 -13.69 -2.18
CA ILE A 105 5.97 -14.27 -1.29
C ILE A 105 5.56 -14.09 0.17
N GLU A 106 5.13 -12.89 0.56
CA GLU A 106 4.67 -12.60 1.93
C GLU A 106 3.46 -13.44 2.32
N CYS A 107 2.48 -13.60 1.44
CA CYS A 107 1.33 -14.47 1.68
C CYS A 107 1.75 -15.93 1.90
N ILE A 108 2.69 -16.44 1.09
CA ILE A 108 3.22 -17.81 1.23
C ILE A 108 3.97 -17.96 2.56
N VAL A 109 4.86 -17.02 2.89
CA VAL A 109 5.63 -17.04 4.15
C VAL A 109 4.70 -17.00 5.36
N CYS A 110 3.73 -16.11 5.38
CA CYS A 110 2.74 -16.02 6.45
C CYS A 110 1.91 -17.31 6.58
N HIS A 111 1.48 -17.88 5.46
CA HIS A 111 0.71 -19.12 5.46
C HIS A 111 1.54 -20.30 5.99
N LEU A 112 2.77 -20.47 5.54
CA LEU A 112 3.66 -21.51 6.01
C LEU A 112 3.96 -21.36 7.50
N MET A 113 4.28 -20.16 7.97
CA MET A 113 4.56 -19.91 9.38
C MET A 113 3.33 -20.18 10.26
N THR A 114 2.14 -19.84 9.80
CA THR A 114 0.91 -20.12 10.54
C THR A 114 0.55 -21.60 10.57
N SER A 115 0.96 -22.38 9.58
CA SER A 115 0.72 -23.83 9.53
C SER A 115 1.72 -24.63 10.37
N ILE A 116 2.99 -24.20 10.40
CA ILE A 116 4.08 -24.99 11.01
C ILE A 116 4.24 -24.66 12.50
N LEU A 117 4.08 -23.37 12.89
CA LEU A 117 4.34 -22.96 14.27
C LEU A 117 3.05 -22.90 15.11
N GLN A 118 3.00 -23.75 16.13
CA GLN A 118 1.96 -23.75 17.18
C GLN A 118 2.50 -23.25 18.52
N ILE A 119 3.38 -22.26 18.53
CA ILE A 119 4.07 -21.74 19.72
C ILE A 119 3.36 -20.44 20.21
N PRO A 120 3.33 -20.14 21.54
CA PRO A 120 2.66 -18.96 22.09
C PRO A 120 3.20 -17.62 21.55
N PHE A 121 4.48 -17.55 21.14
CA PHE A 121 5.09 -16.35 20.54
C PHE A 121 5.08 -16.35 19.00
N ARG A 122 4.19 -17.11 18.38
CA ARG A 122 4.04 -17.25 16.92
C ARG A 122 3.98 -15.91 16.19
N PHE A 123 3.29 -14.92 16.77
CA PHE A 123 3.14 -13.59 16.16
C PHE A 123 4.48 -12.88 15.97
N LEU A 124 5.33 -12.85 16.99
CA LEU A 124 6.65 -12.21 16.92
C LEU A 124 7.57 -12.89 15.92
N LEU A 125 7.59 -14.23 15.95
CA LEU A 125 8.44 -15.01 15.04
C LEU A 125 7.99 -14.86 13.58
N THR A 126 6.70 -14.93 13.32
CA THR A 126 6.14 -14.72 11.98
C THR A 126 6.47 -13.30 11.46
N GLY A 127 6.35 -12.28 12.32
CA GLY A 127 6.70 -10.91 11.96
C GLY A 127 8.19 -10.74 11.62
N LEU A 128 9.08 -11.40 12.38
CA LEU A 128 10.52 -11.34 12.14
C LEU A 128 10.91 -12.04 10.83
N VAL A 129 10.36 -13.23 10.59
CA VAL A 129 10.60 -13.98 9.34
C VAL A 129 10.03 -13.25 8.13
N SER A 130 8.82 -12.69 8.24
CA SER A 130 8.21 -11.86 7.19
C SER A 130 9.07 -10.64 6.87
N LEU A 131 9.58 -9.94 7.88
CA LEU A 131 10.47 -8.79 7.69
C LEU A 131 11.78 -9.18 6.97
N MET A 132 12.37 -10.31 7.33
CA MET A 132 13.57 -10.83 6.64
C MET A 132 13.26 -11.21 5.19
N ALA A 133 12.13 -11.89 4.95
CA ALA A 133 11.68 -12.27 3.61
C ALA A 133 11.41 -11.04 2.75
N SER A 134 10.77 -10.00 3.29
CA SER A 134 10.55 -8.72 2.60
C SER A 134 11.86 -8.06 2.21
N CYS A 135 12.85 -7.99 3.10
CA CYS A 135 14.15 -7.40 2.80
C CYS A 135 14.85 -8.13 1.65
N VAL A 136 14.84 -9.46 1.67
CA VAL A 136 15.42 -10.28 0.60
C VAL A 136 14.66 -10.09 -0.72
N ALA A 137 13.34 -10.13 -0.68
CA ALA A 137 12.50 -9.96 -1.87
C ALA A 137 12.66 -8.56 -2.49
N ILE A 138 12.71 -7.50 -1.69
CA ILE A 138 12.97 -6.13 -2.16
C ILE A 138 14.33 -6.05 -2.84
N TRP A 139 15.36 -6.67 -2.27
CA TRP A 139 16.69 -6.69 -2.85
C TRP A 139 16.74 -7.34 -4.23
N PHE A 140 15.97 -8.43 -4.44
CA PHE A 140 15.99 -9.17 -5.70
C PHE A 140 15.04 -8.60 -6.75
N PHE A 141 13.84 -8.16 -6.36
CA PHE A 141 12.77 -7.80 -7.29
C PHE A 141 12.61 -6.28 -7.50
N THR A 142 12.92 -5.47 -6.48
CA THR A 142 12.62 -4.03 -6.52
C THR A 142 13.84 -3.20 -6.90
N PHE A 143 15.03 -3.54 -6.39
CA PHE A 143 16.23 -2.76 -6.69
C PHE A 143 16.76 -3.01 -8.10
N THR A 144 16.94 -1.92 -8.84
CA THR A 144 17.66 -1.93 -10.13
C THR A 144 19.15 -2.19 -9.92
N LYS A 145 19.84 -2.68 -10.97
CA LYS A 145 21.30 -2.92 -10.91
C LYS A 145 22.10 -1.68 -10.50
N SER A 146 21.65 -0.50 -10.89
CA SER A 146 22.28 0.77 -10.54
C SER A 146 22.16 1.08 -9.04
N GLU A 147 20.99 0.87 -8.45
CA GLU A 147 20.72 1.10 -7.04
C GLU A 147 21.47 0.11 -6.14
N ARG A 148 21.53 -1.16 -6.53
CA ARG A 148 22.34 -2.17 -5.83
C ARG A 148 23.82 -1.78 -5.79
N ASN A 149 24.36 -1.34 -6.90
CA ASN A 149 25.77 -0.90 -6.97
C ASN A 149 26.03 0.33 -6.10
N TYR A 150 25.06 1.24 -6.01
CA TYR A 150 25.15 2.41 -5.14
C TYR A 150 25.16 2.00 -3.66
N PHE A 151 24.27 1.11 -3.25
CA PHE A 151 24.23 0.57 -1.88
C PHE A 151 25.53 -0.17 -1.51
N VAL A 152 26.03 -1.03 -2.39
CA VAL A 152 27.28 -1.76 -2.16
C VAL A 152 28.48 -0.80 -2.02
N LYS A 153 28.52 0.29 -2.82
CA LYS A 153 29.56 1.32 -2.69
C LYS A 153 29.45 2.08 -1.37
N LEU A 154 28.24 2.36 -0.89
CA LEU A 154 28.02 3.03 0.40
C LEU A 154 28.54 2.18 1.58
N ILE A 155 28.27 0.87 1.55
CA ILE A 155 28.74 -0.06 2.60
C ILE A 155 30.26 -0.23 2.57
N LYS A 156 30.87 -0.26 1.37
CA LYS A 156 32.35 -0.38 1.23
C LYS A 156 33.12 0.90 1.59
N ARG A 157 32.43 2.03 1.73
CA ARG A 157 33.04 3.32 2.02
C ARG A 157 33.15 3.61 3.54
N LYS A 158 32.62 2.71 4.38
CA LYS A 158 32.83 2.66 5.82
C LYS A 158 33.90 1.63 6.16
#